data_90a3d5607ecbe6cdb621108568d3e999
#
_entry.id   90a3d5607ecbe6cdb621108568d3e999
#
_cell.length_a   1.000
_cell.length_b   1.000
_cell.length_c   1.000
_cell.angle_alpha   90.00
_cell.angle_beta   90.00
_cell.angle_gamma   90.00
#
_symmetry.space_group_name_H-M   'P 1'
#
loop_
_entity.id
_entity.type
_entity.pdbx_description
1 polymer ?
#
loop_
_entity_poly.entity_id
_entity_poly.type
_entity_poly.pdbx_seq_one_letter_code
_entity_poly.pdbx_strand_id
1 'polypeptide(L)'
;MIGLPTGTSIWIATGFTDLRRGFTGLSGMVQTTLQENPFSGHVFVFRGRRGDLIKMLWWDGDGLCLFAKRLERGRFIWPQATSGTVSLTPAQLSMLLEGIDWRRPVRTQTPQLAV
;
A
#
# COMPACT_ATOMS: atom_id res chain seq x y z
N MET A 1 4.46 -3.69 12.12
CA MET A 1 3.20 -3.35 11.43
C MET A 1 2.09 -4.27 11.94
N ILE A 2 0.86 -3.85 11.84
CA ILE A 2 -0.31 -4.64 12.25
C ILE A 2 -0.37 -5.92 11.43
N GLY A 3 -0.56 -7.06 12.11
CA GLY A 3 -0.77 -8.32 11.43
C GLY A 3 -2.10 -8.31 10.67
N LEU A 4 -2.07 -8.72 9.41
CA LEU A 4 -3.27 -8.78 8.58
C LEU A 4 -3.84 -10.20 8.57
N PRO A 5 -5.18 -10.36 8.59
CA PRO A 5 -5.79 -11.68 8.46
C PRO A 5 -5.37 -12.37 7.16
N THR A 6 -5.33 -13.69 7.18
CA THR A 6 -5.10 -14.50 5.98
C THR A 6 -6.16 -14.15 4.92
N GLY A 7 -5.73 -14.00 3.69
CA GLY A 7 -6.62 -13.66 2.58
C GLY A 7 -6.86 -12.16 2.39
N THR A 8 -6.24 -11.30 3.22
CA THR A 8 -6.29 -9.86 3.01
C THR A 8 -5.52 -9.47 1.76
N SER A 9 -6.18 -8.78 0.84
CA SER A 9 -5.54 -8.19 -0.33
C SER A 9 -5.04 -6.79 0.00
N ILE A 10 -3.91 -6.43 -0.58
CA ILE A 10 -3.29 -5.12 -0.44
C ILE A 10 -3.16 -4.51 -1.82
N TRP A 11 -3.76 -3.35 -2.01
CA TRP A 11 -3.81 -2.67 -3.31
C TRP A 11 -3.17 -1.30 -3.21
N ILE A 12 -2.23 -0.97 -4.12
CA ILE A 12 -1.76 0.40 -4.29
C ILE A 12 -2.60 1.05 -5.38
N ALA A 13 -3.22 2.19 -5.07
CA ALA A 13 -3.78 3.08 -6.06
C ALA A 13 -2.62 3.80 -6.74
N THR A 14 -2.36 3.48 -8.01
CA THR A 14 -1.14 3.91 -8.70
C THR A 14 -1.17 5.35 -9.18
N GLY A 15 -2.38 5.92 -9.36
CA GLY A 15 -2.53 7.34 -9.65
C GLY A 15 -2.21 8.22 -8.44
N PHE A 16 -1.95 9.50 -8.70
CA PHE A 16 -1.71 10.44 -7.61
C PHE A 16 -3.02 10.76 -6.88
N THR A 17 -2.96 10.72 -5.55
CA THR A 17 -4.07 11.05 -4.67
C THR A 17 -3.71 12.30 -3.88
N ASP A 18 -4.70 13.17 -3.66
CA ASP A 18 -4.54 14.27 -2.72
C ASP A 18 -4.54 13.71 -1.29
N LEU A 19 -3.35 13.59 -0.70
CA LEU A 19 -3.16 12.97 0.60
C LEU A 19 -3.55 13.88 1.78
N ARG A 20 -4.10 15.07 1.53
CA ARG A 20 -4.78 15.85 2.56
C ARG A 20 -6.11 15.21 2.96
N ARG A 21 -6.66 14.32 2.12
CA ARG A 21 -7.88 13.58 2.41
C ARG A 21 -7.68 12.65 3.62
N GLY A 22 -8.74 12.57 4.44
CA GLY A 22 -8.81 11.64 5.56
C GLY A 22 -9.75 10.47 5.28
N PHE A 23 -10.38 9.95 6.33
CA PHE A 23 -11.23 8.75 6.24
C PHE A 23 -12.31 8.86 5.17
N THR A 24 -13.11 9.92 5.20
CA THR A 24 -14.24 10.09 4.29
C THR A 24 -13.77 10.27 2.84
N GLY A 25 -12.78 11.13 2.63
CA GLY A 25 -12.27 11.40 1.29
C GLY A 25 -11.61 10.19 0.65
N LEU A 26 -10.80 9.44 1.42
CA LEU A 26 -10.13 8.25 0.91
C LEU A 26 -11.10 7.08 0.70
N SER A 27 -12.05 6.87 1.62
CA SER A 27 -13.06 5.82 1.43
C SER A 27 -13.96 6.12 0.24
N GLY A 28 -14.32 7.39 0.04
CA GLY A 28 -15.05 7.81 -1.16
C GLY A 28 -14.27 7.55 -2.44
N MET A 29 -12.98 7.78 -2.43
CA MET A 29 -12.10 7.51 -3.58
C MET A 29 -12.01 6.00 -3.87
N VAL A 30 -11.95 5.15 -2.83
CA VAL A 30 -11.99 3.69 -3.03
C VAL A 30 -13.26 3.29 -3.77
N GLN A 31 -14.41 3.84 -3.37
CA GLN A 31 -15.69 3.53 -3.99
C GLN A 31 -15.78 4.04 -5.43
N THR A 32 -15.41 5.29 -5.66
CA THR A 32 -15.67 5.96 -6.95
C THR A 32 -14.56 5.76 -7.97
N THR A 33 -13.30 5.87 -7.56
CA THR A 33 -12.15 5.79 -8.46
C THR A 33 -11.67 4.36 -8.63
N LEU A 34 -11.55 3.61 -7.54
CA LEU A 34 -11.09 2.23 -7.60
C LEU A 34 -12.23 1.23 -7.79
N GLN A 35 -13.48 1.66 -7.59
CA GLN A 35 -14.68 0.83 -7.70
C GLN A 35 -14.59 -0.40 -6.79
N GLU A 36 -14.10 -0.19 -5.59
CA GLU A 36 -13.93 -1.21 -4.57
C GLU A 36 -14.72 -0.85 -3.32
N ASN A 37 -14.89 -1.82 -2.44
CA ASN A 37 -15.58 -1.60 -1.17
C ASN A 37 -14.55 -1.26 -0.08
N PRO A 38 -14.56 -0.02 0.47
CA PRO A 38 -13.62 0.35 1.53
C PRO A 38 -13.83 -0.43 2.83
N PHE A 39 -14.99 -1.07 3.00
CA PHE A 39 -15.32 -1.88 4.18
C PHE A 39 -15.06 -3.37 3.98
N SER A 40 -14.33 -3.74 2.92
CA SER A 40 -14.07 -5.14 2.58
C SER A 40 -13.07 -5.82 3.52
N GLY A 41 -12.31 -5.05 4.29
CA GLY A 41 -11.18 -5.56 5.08
C GLY A 41 -9.87 -5.57 4.31
N HIS A 42 -9.89 -5.32 3.01
CA HIS A 42 -8.67 -5.17 2.22
C HIS A 42 -7.99 -3.84 2.50
N VAL A 43 -6.70 -3.79 2.27
CA VAL A 43 -5.87 -2.61 2.52
C VAL A 43 -5.72 -1.82 1.22
N PHE A 44 -5.96 -0.53 1.29
CA PHE A 44 -5.78 0.39 0.18
C PHE A 44 -4.65 1.37 0.50
N VAL A 45 -3.66 1.42 -0.37
CA VAL A 45 -2.46 2.25 -0.21
C VAL A 45 -2.50 3.38 -1.23
N PHE A 46 -2.24 4.60 -0.78
CA PHE A 46 -2.32 5.81 -1.61
C PHE A 46 -0.98 6.52 -1.64
N ARG A 47 -0.67 7.06 -2.81
CA ARG A 47 0.53 7.87 -3.04
C ARG A 47 0.16 9.30 -3.40
N GLY A 48 1.00 10.24 -2.97
CA GLY A 48 0.94 11.63 -3.43
C GLY A 48 2.00 11.93 -4.49
N ARG A 49 1.99 13.16 -5.01
CA ARG A 49 2.92 13.59 -6.05
C ARG A 49 4.37 13.64 -5.57
N ARG A 50 4.60 13.99 -4.31
CA ARG A 50 5.95 14.11 -3.76
C ARG A 50 6.64 12.77 -3.57
N GLY A 51 5.88 11.70 -3.39
CA GLY A 51 6.41 10.36 -3.22
C GLY A 51 6.99 10.03 -1.85
N ASP A 52 7.03 10.99 -0.93
CA ASP A 52 7.58 10.83 0.44
C ASP A 52 6.53 10.53 1.50
N LEU A 53 5.24 10.61 1.13
CA LEU A 53 4.11 10.36 2.02
C LEU A 53 3.29 9.19 1.50
N ILE A 54 2.94 8.30 2.41
CA ILE A 54 2.06 7.16 2.16
C ILE A 54 0.89 7.23 3.13
N LYS A 55 -0.32 6.92 2.64
CA LYS A 55 -1.47 6.66 3.50
C LYS A 55 -2.05 5.29 3.18
N MET A 56 -2.55 4.62 4.20
CA MET A 56 -3.21 3.33 4.08
C MET A 56 -4.53 3.38 4.80
N LEU A 57 -5.57 2.82 4.16
CA LEU A 57 -6.92 2.75 4.69
C LEU A 57 -7.40 1.31 4.67
N TRP A 58 -7.99 0.85 5.79
CA TRP A 58 -8.60 -0.48 5.86
C TRP A 58 -9.68 -0.52 6.92
N TRP A 59 -10.61 -1.45 6.74
CA TRP A 59 -11.66 -1.75 7.71
C TRP A 59 -11.21 -2.94 8.56
N ASP A 60 -11.22 -2.80 9.88
CA ASP A 60 -10.73 -3.84 10.80
C ASP A 60 -11.84 -4.69 11.42
N GLY A 61 -13.08 -4.49 11.01
CA GLY A 61 -14.26 -5.19 11.52
C GLY A 61 -15.23 -4.30 12.27
N ASP A 62 -14.76 -3.21 12.86
CA ASP A 62 -15.61 -2.26 13.57
C ASP A 62 -15.30 -0.79 13.29
N GLY A 63 -14.21 -0.52 12.58
CA GLY A 63 -13.85 0.85 12.25
C GLY A 63 -12.93 0.94 11.03
N LEU A 64 -12.92 2.12 10.41
CA LEU A 64 -11.92 2.46 9.40
C LEU A 64 -10.64 2.88 10.11
N CYS A 65 -9.53 2.25 9.70
CA CYS A 65 -8.20 2.58 10.19
C CYS A 65 -7.45 3.34 9.11
N LEU A 66 -6.74 4.37 9.52
CA LEU A 66 -5.92 5.18 8.64
C LEU A 66 -4.51 5.27 9.22
N PHE A 67 -3.54 4.88 8.41
CA PHE A 67 -2.12 5.00 8.73
C PHE A 67 -1.49 6.00 7.77
N ALA A 68 -0.58 6.82 8.28
CA ALA A 68 0.19 7.76 7.48
C ALA A 68 1.65 7.72 7.90
N LYS A 69 2.55 7.71 6.91
CA LYS A 69 3.99 7.81 7.16
C LYS A 69 4.62 8.73 6.14
N ARG A 70 5.44 9.67 6.62
CA ARG A 70 6.26 10.53 5.78
C ARG A 70 7.73 10.20 6.03
N LEU A 71 8.45 9.91 4.94
CA LEU A 71 9.90 9.77 5.02
C LEU A 71 10.54 11.14 5.20
N GLU A 72 11.43 11.27 6.17
CA GLU A 72 12.18 12.50 6.38
C GLU A 72 13.24 12.71 5.29
N ARG A 73 13.69 11.62 4.68
CA ARG A 73 14.64 11.64 3.57
C ARG A 73 14.22 10.63 2.51
N GLY A 74 14.35 11.04 1.24
CA GLY A 74 14.05 10.16 0.14
C GLY A 74 12.57 9.99 -0.15
N ARG A 75 12.25 8.98 -0.91
CA ARG A 75 10.92 8.65 -1.35
C ARG A 75 10.66 7.17 -1.22
N PHE A 76 9.40 6.80 -1.04
CA PHE A 76 8.99 5.42 -1.19
C PHE A 76 9.20 4.96 -2.64
N ILE A 77 9.39 3.66 -2.83
CA ILE A 77 9.49 3.08 -4.17
C ILE A 77 8.07 2.78 -4.66
N TRP A 78 7.61 3.55 -5.62
CA TRP A 78 6.26 3.41 -6.16
C TRP A 78 6.28 2.59 -7.45
N PRO A 79 5.16 1.87 -7.78
CA PRO A 79 5.03 1.26 -9.09
C PRO A 79 5.07 2.31 -10.18
N GLN A 80 5.55 1.93 -11.35
CA GLN A 80 5.63 2.86 -12.49
C GLN A 80 4.29 3.06 -13.19
N ALA A 81 3.33 2.18 -12.97
CA ALA A 81 1.98 2.36 -13.49
C ALA A 81 1.38 3.67 -12.98
N THR A 82 0.60 4.36 -13.81
CA THR A 82 0.00 5.67 -13.51
C THR A 82 -1.51 5.61 -13.34
N SER A 83 -2.12 4.45 -13.56
CA SER A 83 -3.56 4.26 -13.41
C SER A 83 -3.83 2.85 -12.92
N GLY A 84 -5.00 2.66 -12.28
CA GLY A 84 -5.42 1.39 -11.75
C GLY A 84 -4.80 1.07 -10.39
N THR A 85 -4.64 -0.21 -10.12
CA THR A 85 -4.10 -0.72 -8.87
C THR A 85 -3.00 -1.74 -9.09
N VAL A 86 -2.09 -1.84 -8.14
CA VAL A 86 -1.06 -2.89 -8.08
C VAL A 86 -1.23 -3.65 -6.78
N SER A 87 -1.24 -4.97 -6.87
CA SER A 87 -1.36 -5.85 -5.71
C SER A 87 0.00 -6.05 -5.04
N LEU A 88 0.00 -6.06 -3.71
CA LEU A 88 1.19 -6.35 -2.91
C LEU A 88 0.96 -7.56 -2.01
N THR A 89 2.03 -8.30 -1.77
CA THR A 89 2.06 -9.25 -0.64
C THR A 89 2.29 -8.49 0.67
N PRO A 90 1.96 -9.09 1.84
CA PRO A 90 2.30 -8.47 3.13
C PRO A 90 3.80 -8.16 3.28
N ALA A 91 4.67 -9.03 2.77
CA ALA A 91 6.12 -8.80 2.80
C ALA A 91 6.52 -7.60 1.94
N GLN A 92 5.94 -7.46 0.75
CA GLN A 92 6.19 -6.31 -0.11
C GLN A 92 5.69 -5.01 0.52
N LEU A 93 4.54 -5.03 1.19
CA LEU A 93 4.04 -3.87 1.93
C LEU A 93 5.02 -3.45 3.03
N SER A 94 5.55 -4.40 3.78
CA SER A 94 6.54 -4.10 4.81
C SER A 94 7.78 -3.43 4.23
N MET A 95 8.29 -3.93 3.10
CA MET A 95 9.42 -3.32 2.40
C MET A 95 9.09 -1.91 1.89
N LEU A 96 7.91 -1.73 1.29
CA LEU A 96 7.45 -0.42 0.84
C LEU A 96 7.46 0.59 1.99
N LEU A 97 6.91 0.21 3.16
CA LEU A 97 6.80 1.10 4.32
C LEU A 97 8.18 1.46 4.90
N GLU A 98 9.18 0.63 4.71
CA GLU A 98 10.55 0.89 5.16
C GLU A 98 11.38 1.66 4.13
N GLY A 99 10.82 1.97 2.96
CA GLY A 99 11.55 2.62 1.89
C GLY A 99 12.52 1.71 1.16
N ILE A 100 12.30 0.39 1.23
CA ILE A 100 13.12 -0.62 0.58
C ILE A 100 12.48 -0.99 -0.76
N ASP A 101 13.29 -1.28 -1.76
CA ASP A 101 12.78 -1.69 -3.06
C ASP A 101 12.11 -3.08 -2.96
N TRP A 102 10.80 -3.08 -3.04
CA TRP A 102 9.95 -4.27 -2.93
C TRP A 102 9.69 -4.94 -4.29
N ARG A 103 10.06 -4.28 -5.38
CA ARG A 103 9.75 -4.74 -6.74
C ARG A 103 10.61 -5.93 -7.13
N ARG A 104 11.84 -5.99 -6.62
CA ARG A 104 12.81 -7.06 -6.91
C ARG A 104 13.50 -7.48 -5.63
N PRO A 105 12.80 -8.18 -4.72
CA PRO A 105 13.44 -8.64 -3.51
C PRO A 105 14.54 -9.64 -3.85
N VAL A 106 15.75 -9.38 -3.32
CA VAL A 106 16.90 -10.27 -3.49
C VAL A 106 16.97 -11.18 -2.27
N ARG A 107 16.98 -12.48 -2.50
CA ARG A 107 17.17 -13.44 -1.44
C ARG A 107 18.64 -13.43 -1.03
N THR A 108 18.88 -13.40 0.29
CA THR A 108 20.25 -13.48 0.82
C THR A 108 20.86 -14.85 0.61
N GLN A 109 20.02 -15.88 0.52
CA GLN A 109 20.44 -17.23 0.16
C GLN A 109 19.51 -17.76 -0.91
N THR A 110 20.06 -18.08 -2.07
CA THR A 110 19.35 -18.78 -3.12
C THR A 110 19.55 -20.27 -2.90
N PRO A 111 18.46 -21.06 -2.77
CA PRO A 111 18.62 -22.49 -2.74
C PRO A 111 19.33 -22.96 -4.00
N GLN A 112 20.45 -23.63 -3.83
CA GLN A 112 21.20 -24.19 -4.95
C GLN A 112 20.90 -25.67 -5.01
N LEU A 113 20.80 -26.17 -6.23
CA LEU A 113 20.80 -27.60 -6.41
C LEU A 113 22.09 -28.19 -5.86
N ALA A 114 21.96 -29.24 -5.08
CA ALA A 114 23.13 -29.98 -4.63
C ALA A 114 23.87 -30.51 -5.87
N VAL A 115 25.11 -30.17 -5.94
CA VAL A 115 25.93 -30.57 -7.07
C VAL A 115 26.86 -31.67 -6.62
#